data_29b0c19623d2bc7ab5fe14a62568984a
#
_entry.id   29b0c19623d2bc7ab5fe14a62568984a
#
_cell.length_a   1.000
_cell.length_b   1.000
_cell.length_c   1.000
_cell.angle_alpha   90.00
_cell.angle_beta   90.00
_cell.angle_gamma   90.00
#
_symmetry.space_group_name_H-M   'P 1'
#
loop_
_entity.id
_entity.type
_entity.pdbx_description
1 polymer ?
#
loop_
_entity_poly.entity_id
_entity_poly.type
_entity_poly.pdbx_seq_one_letter_code
_entity_poly.pdbx_strand_id
1 'polypeptide(L)'
;MTNRRRRPRKGTGVDYVGNLDALKAKRHHQNNEIGDQWRTPSWLFHAVNHLTGFRLALDLFTDGQNAKCQNYFTAEDNALEQSWAAALFDIEMAGEHGRPMAFANPPYSIAYDTDGTPITGMGRIMEKAWAERNAGAPSIWIVKSAVAENWWPVVPPVLLGGPEVIDPTTPQADHIIHVRGRIGYEVPVWYRPAPGVKPPTAAAFGATILVFDKDSEWAIPRESYIERDYLRSIGEPLALQHLEQEKAWIASFEEEL
;
A
#
# COMPACT_ATOMS: atom_id res chain seq x y z
N MET A 1 -39.48 -12.17 15.54
CA MET A 1 -38.06 -12.52 15.47
C MET A 1 -37.24 -11.25 15.63
N THR A 2 -36.64 -11.05 16.79
CA THR A 2 -36.00 -9.79 17.21
C THR A 2 -34.58 -9.75 16.68
N ASN A 3 -34.34 -8.82 15.77
CA ASN A 3 -33.04 -8.55 15.17
C ASN A 3 -32.12 -7.90 16.20
N ARG A 4 -31.31 -8.69 16.90
CA ARG A 4 -30.28 -8.19 17.82
C ARG A 4 -29.14 -7.58 16.98
N ARG A 5 -29.18 -6.28 16.73
CA ARG A 5 -28.01 -5.52 16.28
C ARG A 5 -26.90 -5.72 17.32
N ARG A 6 -25.83 -6.42 16.95
CA ARG A 6 -24.60 -6.47 17.74
C ARG A 6 -24.07 -5.04 17.89
N ARG A 7 -24.12 -4.49 19.10
CA ARG A 7 -23.41 -3.26 19.44
C ARG A 7 -21.91 -3.51 19.15
N PRO A 8 -21.20 -2.59 18.50
CA PRO A 8 -19.75 -2.69 18.40
C PRO A 8 -19.21 -2.76 19.84
N ARG A 9 -18.36 -3.75 20.12
CA ARG A 9 -17.59 -3.77 21.34
C ARG A 9 -16.77 -2.49 21.34
N LYS A 10 -16.95 -1.64 22.35
CA LYS A 10 -15.98 -0.60 22.71
C LYS A 10 -14.67 -1.33 22.93
N GLY A 11 -13.76 -1.28 21.95
CA GLY A 11 -12.39 -1.67 22.16
C GLY A 11 -11.86 -0.79 23.27
N THR A 12 -11.30 -1.38 24.28
CA THR A 12 -10.34 -0.68 25.15
C THR A 12 -9.29 -0.14 24.19
N GLY A 13 -9.19 1.18 24.07
CA GLY A 13 -8.28 1.86 23.15
C GLY A 13 -6.86 1.39 23.38
N VAL A 14 -6.47 0.39 22.60
CA VAL A 14 -5.11 -0.12 22.60
C VAL A 14 -4.40 0.74 21.59
N ASP A 15 -3.54 1.62 22.06
CA ASP A 15 -2.69 2.47 21.29
C ASP A 15 -1.95 1.64 20.21
N TYR A 16 -2.34 1.79 18.95
CA TYR A 16 -1.75 1.04 17.82
C TYR A 16 -0.26 1.33 17.70
N VAL A 17 0.13 2.59 17.80
CA VAL A 17 1.52 3.03 17.70
C VAL A 17 2.34 2.48 18.86
N GLY A 18 1.85 2.64 20.10
CA GLY A 18 2.53 2.10 21.30
C GLY A 18 2.68 0.58 21.29
N ASN A 19 1.68 -0.15 20.74
CA ASN A 19 1.80 -1.60 20.54
C ASN A 19 2.85 -1.97 19.49
N LEU A 20 2.90 -1.23 18.39
CA LEU A 20 3.90 -1.43 17.34
C LEU A 20 5.31 -1.16 17.88
N ASP A 21 5.48 -0.11 18.68
CA ASP A 21 6.76 0.20 19.33
C ASP A 21 7.18 -0.85 20.34
N ALA A 22 6.24 -1.35 21.14
CA ALA A 22 6.49 -2.47 22.05
C ALA A 22 6.88 -3.74 21.30
N LEU A 23 6.25 -3.99 20.13
CA LEU A 23 6.61 -5.11 19.27
C LEU A 23 8.01 -4.93 18.68
N LYS A 24 8.35 -3.74 18.15
CA LYS A 24 9.69 -3.41 17.63
C LYS A 24 10.79 -3.60 18.68
N ALA A 25 10.53 -3.22 19.92
CA ALA A 25 11.47 -3.34 21.04
C ALA A 25 11.67 -4.77 21.55
N LYS A 26 10.84 -5.71 21.16
CA LYS A 26 10.91 -7.11 21.59
C LYS A 26 12.19 -7.79 21.08
N ARG A 27 12.81 -8.61 21.94
CA ARG A 27 14.10 -9.25 21.62
C ARG A 27 13.99 -10.35 20.56
N HIS A 28 12.88 -11.09 20.54
CA HIS A 28 12.63 -12.20 19.62
C HIS A 28 11.17 -12.22 19.18
N HIS A 29 10.91 -12.61 17.94
CA HIS A 29 9.61 -12.59 17.30
C HIS A 29 9.19 -13.96 16.76
N GLN A 30 7.89 -14.21 16.73
CA GLN A 30 7.25 -15.31 15.99
C GLN A 30 6.75 -14.78 14.64
N ASN A 31 6.61 -15.67 13.64
CA ASN A 31 6.18 -15.25 12.30
C ASN A 31 4.79 -14.57 12.27
N ASN A 32 3.90 -14.93 13.18
CA ASN A 32 2.57 -14.34 13.29
C ASN A 32 2.59 -12.90 13.84
N GLU A 33 3.69 -12.46 14.44
CA GLU A 33 3.86 -11.11 14.97
C GLU A 33 4.22 -10.09 13.87
N ILE A 34 4.59 -10.54 12.67
CA ILE A 34 4.81 -9.65 11.52
C ILE A 34 3.49 -8.94 11.15
N GLY A 35 2.37 -9.68 11.17
CA GLY A 35 1.04 -9.10 10.94
C GLY A 35 0.96 -8.28 9.65
N ASP A 36 0.63 -7.01 9.80
CA ASP A 36 0.49 -6.04 8.70
C ASP A 36 1.81 -5.38 8.27
N GLN A 37 2.94 -5.75 8.90
CA GLN A 37 4.22 -5.07 8.72
C GLN A 37 5.10 -5.68 7.60
N TRP A 38 4.49 -6.42 6.69
CA TRP A 38 5.16 -6.95 5.51
C TRP A 38 5.61 -5.84 4.58
N ARG A 39 6.89 -5.85 4.21
CA ARG A 39 7.52 -4.83 3.36
C ARG A 39 7.39 -5.20 1.89
N THR A 40 7.03 -4.22 1.07
CA THR A 40 7.09 -4.36 -0.39
C THR A 40 8.55 -4.50 -0.83
N PRO A 41 8.92 -5.54 -1.59
CA PRO A 41 10.25 -5.64 -2.18
C PRO A 41 10.55 -4.46 -3.11
N SER A 42 11.77 -3.95 -3.07
CA SER A 42 12.15 -2.80 -3.91
C SER A 42 11.99 -3.07 -5.40
N TRP A 43 12.28 -4.30 -5.85
CA TRP A 43 12.07 -4.66 -7.25
C TRP A 43 10.61 -4.51 -7.69
N LEU A 44 9.65 -4.84 -6.83
CA LEU A 44 8.22 -4.72 -7.15
C LEU A 44 7.80 -3.26 -7.29
N PHE A 45 8.24 -2.41 -6.35
CA PHE A 45 8.01 -0.96 -6.43
C PHE A 45 8.57 -0.38 -7.73
N HIS A 46 9.83 -0.66 -8.06
CA HIS A 46 10.46 -0.15 -9.29
C HIS A 46 9.82 -0.71 -10.56
N ALA A 47 9.40 -1.98 -10.58
CA ALA A 47 8.66 -2.56 -11.69
C ALA A 47 7.34 -1.84 -11.93
N VAL A 48 6.57 -1.63 -10.86
CA VAL A 48 5.28 -0.93 -10.93
C VAL A 48 5.47 0.51 -11.38
N ASN A 49 6.42 1.23 -10.79
CA ASN A 49 6.74 2.61 -11.17
C ASN A 49 7.13 2.72 -12.67
N HIS A 50 7.94 1.80 -13.16
CA HIS A 50 8.36 1.76 -14.58
C HIS A 50 7.20 1.45 -15.53
N LEU A 51 6.39 0.44 -15.21
CA LEU A 51 5.28 0.00 -16.07
C LEU A 51 4.16 1.02 -16.16
N THR A 52 3.92 1.75 -15.09
CA THR A 52 2.87 2.77 -15.06
C THR A 52 3.27 4.03 -15.79
N GLY A 53 4.57 4.29 -15.94
CA GLY A 53 5.07 5.54 -16.48
C GLY A 53 4.80 6.76 -15.60
N PHE A 54 4.22 6.54 -14.41
CA PHE A 54 3.97 7.57 -13.41
C PHE A 54 5.18 7.75 -12.49
N ARG A 55 5.24 8.88 -11.82
CA ARG A 55 6.16 9.12 -10.74
C ARG A 55 5.50 8.77 -9.41
N LEU A 56 5.82 7.61 -8.83
CA LEU A 56 5.37 7.27 -7.49
C LEU A 56 6.16 8.13 -6.49
N ALA A 57 5.48 9.09 -5.85
CA ALA A 57 6.12 10.17 -5.11
C ALA A 57 5.67 10.31 -3.66
N LEU A 58 4.60 9.64 -3.25
CA LEU A 58 4.05 9.65 -1.90
C LEU A 58 3.74 8.22 -1.45
N ASP A 59 4.37 7.72 -0.38
CA ASP A 59 4.05 6.43 0.22
C ASP A 59 3.03 6.62 1.35
N LEU A 60 1.83 6.05 1.18
CA LEU A 60 0.70 6.32 2.08
C LEU A 60 0.76 5.53 3.39
N PHE A 61 1.44 4.38 3.43
CA PHE A 61 1.45 3.48 4.59
C PHE A 61 2.83 2.88 4.81
N THR A 62 3.64 3.53 5.61
CA THR A 62 4.99 3.06 5.92
C THR A 62 5.34 3.31 7.39
N ASP A 63 6.37 2.62 7.88
CA ASP A 63 6.99 2.88 9.19
C ASP A 63 8.19 3.87 9.07
N GLY A 64 8.38 4.49 7.92
CA GLY A 64 9.51 5.35 7.59
C GLY A 64 10.81 4.59 7.27
N GLN A 65 11.01 3.40 7.82
CA GLN A 65 12.24 2.60 7.58
C GLN A 65 12.21 1.84 6.25
N ASN A 66 11.03 1.69 5.66
CA ASN A 66 10.81 1.05 4.36
C ASN A 66 10.02 1.96 3.42
N ALA A 67 10.02 3.26 3.64
CA ALA A 67 9.37 4.20 2.74
C ALA A 67 9.88 3.98 1.30
N LYS A 68 8.96 3.86 0.36
CA LYS A 68 9.28 3.67 -1.05
C LYS A 68 9.40 4.99 -1.80
N CYS A 69 8.89 6.06 -1.20
CA CYS A 69 8.96 7.41 -1.72
C CYS A 69 9.65 8.31 -0.68
N GLN A 70 10.21 9.42 -1.14
CA GLN A 70 10.82 10.41 -0.26
C GLN A 70 9.77 11.08 0.64
N ASN A 71 8.57 11.31 0.11
CA ASN A 71 7.43 11.79 0.88
C ASN A 71 6.58 10.60 1.29
N TYR A 72 6.16 10.57 2.55
CA TYR A 72 5.39 9.44 3.08
C TYR A 72 4.57 9.82 4.30
N PHE A 73 3.60 8.96 4.63
CA PHE A 73 2.84 9.03 5.88
C PHE A 73 3.12 7.80 6.74
N THR A 74 3.34 8.05 8.04
CA THR A 74 3.47 7.02 9.07
C THR A 74 2.12 6.77 9.76
N ALA A 75 2.10 5.84 10.72
CA ALA A 75 0.90 5.60 11.53
C ALA A 75 0.54 6.83 12.41
N GLU A 76 1.55 7.60 12.83
CA GLU A 76 1.38 8.84 13.60
C GLU A 76 0.74 9.95 12.76
N ASP A 77 1.10 10.02 11.48
CA ASP A 77 0.51 11.00 10.54
C ASP A 77 -0.94 10.66 10.20
N ASN A 78 -1.31 9.40 10.28
CA ASN A 78 -2.60 8.85 9.91
C ASN A 78 -3.06 9.22 8.49
N ALA A 79 -2.65 8.46 7.50
CA ALA A 79 -2.98 8.72 6.09
C ALA A 79 -4.48 8.89 5.81
N LEU A 80 -5.36 8.33 6.66
CA LEU A 80 -6.82 8.47 6.48
C LEU A 80 -7.31 9.89 6.79
N GLU A 81 -6.59 10.64 7.64
CA GLU A 81 -6.89 12.02 8.01
C GLU A 81 -6.20 13.05 7.08
N GLN A 82 -5.20 12.63 6.29
CA GLN A 82 -4.47 13.53 5.39
C GLN A 82 -5.20 13.75 4.07
N SER A 83 -5.00 14.89 3.43
CA SER A 83 -5.37 15.12 2.04
C SER A 83 -4.24 14.68 1.13
N TRP A 84 -4.44 13.58 0.40
CA TRP A 84 -3.43 13.09 -0.54
C TRP A 84 -3.32 14.01 -1.75
N ALA A 85 -4.45 14.61 -2.16
CA ALA A 85 -4.46 15.59 -3.25
C ALA A 85 -3.60 16.81 -2.92
N ALA A 86 -3.69 17.34 -1.70
CA ALA A 86 -2.86 18.47 -1.28
C ALA A 86 -1.37 18.07 -1.23
N ALA A 87 -1.05 16.91 -0.64
CA ALA A 87 0.32 16.42 -0.56
C ALA A 87 0.94 16.20 -1.95
N LEU A 88 0.20 15.61 -2.89
CA LEU A 88 0.67 15.41 -4.27
C LEU A 88 0.82 16.74 -5.01
N PHE A 89 -0.06 17.71 -4.78
CA PHE A 89 0.07 19.04 -5.33
C PHE A 89 1.34 19.75 -4.84
N ASP A 90 1.64 19.68 -3.54
CA ASP A 90 2.86 20.26 -2.97
C ASP A 90 4.12 19.61 -3.56
N ILE A 91 4.11 18.28 -3.75
CA ILE A 91 5.20 17.54 -4.39
C ILE A 91 5.37 17.95 -5.87
N GLU A 92 4.29 18.19 -6.59
CA GLU A 92 4.32 18.65 -7.98
C GLU A 92 4.90 20.06 -8.07
N MET A 93 4.49 20.95 -7.17
CA MET A 93 4.96 22.34 -7.11
C MET A 93 6.44 22.47 -6.70
N ALA A 94 6.99 21.46 -6.02
CA ALA A 94 8.42 21.41 -5.70
C ALA A 94 9.33 21.19 -6.93
N GLY A 95 8.74 20.98 -8.11
CA GLY A 95 9.45 21.07 -9.41
C GLY A 95 10.08 19.78 -9.92
N GLU A 96 9.71 18.64 -9.39
CA GLU A 96 10.12 17.37 -9.96
C GLU A 96 9.29 17.02 -11.21
N HIS A 97 9.93 16.45 -12.22
CA HIS A 97 9.28 16.12 -13.49
C HIS A 97 8.27 14.97 -13.38
N GLY A 98 7.16 15.07 -14.07
CA GLY A 98 6.11 14.05 -14.17
C GLY A 98 5.00 14.21 -13.13
N ARG A 99 3.77 13.80 -13.49
CA ARG A 99 2.60 13.83 -12.60
C ARG A 99 2.83 12.89 -11.42
N PRO A 100 2.79 13.38 -10.18
CA PRO A 100 3.00 12.54 -9.02
C PRO A 100 1.78 11.65 -8.75
N MET A 101 2.04 10.44 -8.25
CA MET A 101 1.05 9.46 -7.85
C MET A 101 1.39 8.91 -6.47
N ALA A 102 0.38 8.64 -5.67
CA ALA A 102 0.58 7.96 -4.39
C ALA A 102 0.76 6.44 -4.59
N PHE A 103 1.55 5.84 -3.72
CA PHE A 103 1.79 4.42 -3.63
C PHE A 103 1.28 3.86 -2.30
N ALA A 104 0.79 2.64 -2.28
CA ALA A 104 0.39 1.98 -1.05
C ALA A 104 0.55 0.46 -1.06
N ASN A 105 1.03 -0.06 0.06
CA ASN A 105 0.87 -1.43 0.52
C ASN A 105 0.25 -1.37 1.92
N PRO A 106 -1.10 -1.33 2.02
CA PRO A 106 -1.79 -0.96 3.24
C PRO A 106 -1.83 -2.09 4.27
N PRO A 107 -1.94 -1.75 5.58
CA PRO A 107 -2.26 -2.73 6.61
C PRO A 107 -3.71 -3.21 6.50
N TYR A 108 -3.94 -4.50 6.79
CA TYR A 108 -5.27 -5.15 6.65
C TYR A 108 -6.06 -5.18 7.95
N SER A 109 -5.41 -5.10 9.11
CA SER A 109 -6.09 -5.08 10.40
C SER A 109 -6.91 -3.79 10.57
N ILE A 110 -7.93 -3.86 11.41
CA ILE A 110 -8.68 -2.67 11.81
C ILE A 110 -8.05 -2.14 13.10
N ALA A 111 -7.49 -0.95 13.03
CA ALA A 111 -6.85 -0.29 14.15
C ALA A 111 -7.33 1.15 14.33
N TYR A 112 -7.22 1.62 15.55
CA TYR A 112 -7.62 2.95 15.99
C TYR A 112 -6.48 3.53 16.83
N ASP A 113 -6.40 4.85 16.89
CA ASP A 113 -5.57 5.54 17.85
C ASP A 113 -6.22 5.59 19.26
N THR A 114 -5.59 6.33 20.17
CA THR A 114 -6.02 6.41 21.57
C THR A 114 -7.36 7.12 21.77
N ASP A 115 -7.76 8.01 20.89
CA ASP A 115 -9.04 8.75 20.93
C ASP A 115 -10.15 8.08 20.13
N GLY A 116 -9.84 6.97 19.47
CA GLY A 116 -10.79 6.18 18.68
C GLY A 116 -10.90 6.59 17.22
N THR A 117 -9.99 7.42 16.73
CA THR A 117 -9.87 7.73 15.31
C THR A 117 -9.31 6.53 14.54
N PRO A 118 -9.91 6.13 13.42
CA PRO A 118 -9.39 5.02 12.63
C PRO A 118 -8.03 5.35 12.03
N ILE A 119 -7.09 4.42 12.17
CA ILE A 119 -5.76 4.48 11.52
C ILE A 119 -5.74 3.55 10.30
N THR A 120 -6.40 2.39 10.40
CA THR A 120 -6.42 1.37 9.35
C THR A 120 -7.79 0.70 9.22
N GLY A 121 -7.93 -0.13 8.20
CA GLY A 121 -9.12 -0.91 7.90
C GLY A 121 -9.47 -0.79 6.42
N MET A 122 -9.37 -1.91 5.67
CA MET A 122 -9.46 -1.90 4.20
C MET A 122 -10.71 -1.23 3.64
N GLY A 123 -11.87 -1.33 4.31
CA GLY A 123 -13.08 -0.63 3.87
C GLY A 123 -12.87 0.88 3.82
N ARG A 124 -12.39 1.46 4.92
CA ARG A 124 -12.12 2.91 5.03
C ARG A 124 -10.99 3.37 4.11
N ILE A 125 -9.94 2.53 3.99
CA ILE A 125 -8.82 2.80 3.10
C ILE A 125 -9.30 2.90 1.64
N MET A 126 -10.14 1.97 1.19
CA MET A 126 -10.67 1.99 -0.18
C MET A 126 -11.68 3.12 -0.42
N GLU A 127 -12.53 3.43 0.57
CA GLU A 127 -13.41 4.61 0.53
C GLU A 127 -12.59 5.90 0.41
N LYS A 128 -11.51 6.02 1.19
CA LYS A 128 -10.58 7.16 1.12
C LYS A 128 -9.88 7.23 -0.24
N ALA A 129 -9.35 6.11 -0.74
CA ALA A 129 -8.72 6.04 -2.07
C ALA A 129 -9.66 6.52 -3.17
N TRP A 130 -10.92 6.11 -3.11
CA TRP A 130 -11.95 6.54 -4.05
C TRP A 130 -12.27 8.04 -3.93
N ALA A 131 -12.39 8.55 -2.71
CA ALA A 131 -12.63 9.98 -2.46
C ALA A 131 -11.45 10.84 -2.97
N GLU A 132 -10.22 10.46 -2.65
CA GLU A 132 -9.01 11.17 -3.07
C GLU A 132 -8.80 11.10 -4.60
N ARG A 133 -9.08 9.95 -5.22
CA ARG A 133 -9.10 9.84 -6.70
C ARG A 133 -10.05 10.87 -7.31
N ASN A 134 -11.24 11.03 -6.76
CA ASN A 134 -12.24 11.98 -7.24
C ASN A 134 -11.80 13.43 -6.99
N ALA A 135 -11.01 13.67 -5.94
CA ALA A 135 -10.37 14.97 -5.66
C ALA A 135 -9.14 15.25 -6.55
N GLY A 136 -8.70 14.28 -7.39
CA GLY A 136 -7.60 14.46 -8.32
C GLY A 136 -6.27 13.86 -7.85
N ALA A 137 -6.27 13.07 -6.77
CA ALA A 137 -5.10 12.35 -6.30
C ALA A 137 -5.06 10.93 -6.89
N PRO A 138 -4.23 10.67 -7.91
CA PRO A 138 -4.04 9.32 -8.41
C PRO A 138 -3.27 8.45 -7.41
N SER A 139 -3.61 7.16 -7.33
CA SER A 139 -2.92 6.23 -6.45
C SER A 139 -2.85 4.82 -7.02
N ILE A 140 -1.76 4.12 -6.70
CA ILE A 140 -1.52 2.73 -7.07
C ILE A 140 -1.27 1.89 -5.82
N TRP A 141 -1.84 0.71 -5.80
CA TRP A 141 -1.93 -0.14 -4.63
C TRP A 141 -1.43 -1.54 -4.91
N ILE A 142 -0.65 -2.09 -4.01
CA ILE A 142 -0.32 -3.51 -4.00
C ILE A 142 -1.08 -4.15 -2.86
N VAL A 143 -2.11 -4.93 -3.19
CA VAL A 143 -3.01 -5.51 -2.19
C VAL A 143 -3.11 -7.03 -2.33
N LYS A 144 -3.55 -7.68 -1.28
CA LYS A 144 -3.95 -9.09 -1.32
C LYS A 144 -5.15 -9.25 -2.26
N SER A 145 -5.10 -10.22 -3.18
CA SER A 145 -6.25 -10.61 -4.01
C SER A 145 -7.38 -11.12 -3.11
N ALA A 146 -8.47 -10.36 -3.01
CA ALA A 146 -9.53 -10.60 -2.05
C ALA A 146 -10.92 -10.23 -2.61
N VAL A 147 -11.24 -10.73 -3.80
CA VAL A 147 -12.46 -10.42 -4.57
C VAL A 147 -13.76 -10.69 -3.79
N ALA A 148 -13.73 -11.58 -2.80
CA ALA A 148 -14.89 -11.92 -1.96
C ALA A 148 -15.10 -10.95 -0.77
N GLU A 149 -14.17 -10.03 -0.53
CA GLU A 149 -14.26 -9.09 0.57
C GLU A 149 -15.10 -7.86 0.19
N ASN A 150 -15.89 -7.35 1.13
CA ASN A 150 -16.76 -6.19 0.89
C ASN A 150 -16.02 -4.90 0.56
N TRP A 151 -14.73 -4.80 0.92
CA TRP A 151 -13.88 -3.64 0.60
C TRP A 151 -13.28 -3.69 -0.80
N TRP A 152 -13.41 -4.82 -1.51
CA TRP A 152 -12.81 -4.96 -2.84
C TRP A 152 -13.45 -4.00 -3.82
N PRO A 153 -12.66 -3.16 -4.51
CA PRO A 153 -13.22 -2.20 -5.46
C PRO A 153 -13.74 -2.92 -6.71
N VAL A 154 -14.76 -2.34 -7.32
CA VAL A 154 -15.30 -2.83 -8.58
C VAL A 154 -14.68 -2.10 -9.76
N VAL A 155 -14.75 -2.69 -10.95
CA VAL A 155 -14.40 -2.04 -12.23
C VAL A 155 -15.70 -1.72 -12.96
N PRO A 156 -16.03 -0.45 -13.22
CA PRO A 156 -17.20 -0.14 -14.06
C PRO A 156 -16.93 -0.49 -15.55
N PRO A 157 -17.91 -0.95 -16.31
CA PRO A 157 -19.25 -1.31 -15.92
C PRO A 157 -19.36 -2.81 -15.85
N VAL A 158 -19.85 -3.42 -14.77
CA VAL A 158 -20.42 -4.73 -15.07
C VAL A 158 -20.42 -5.70 -13.94
N LEU A 159 -21.54 -5.76 -13.29
CA LEU A 159 -21.99 -6.98 -12.66
C LEU A 159 -22.91 -7.70 -13.64
N LEU A 160 -22.48 -8.80 -14.26
CA LEU A 160 -23.35 -9.66 -15.06
C LEU A 160 -24.51 -10.15 -14.18
N GLY A 161 -25.72 -9.73 -14.51
CA GLY A 161 -26.93 -10.12 -13.78
C GLY A 161 -27.12 -9.43 -12.42
N GLY A 162 -26.34 -8.40 -12.12
CA GLY A 162 -26.53 -7.54 -10.95
C GLY A 162 -27.43 -6.33 -11.23
N PRO A 163 -27.71 -5.49 -10.22
CA PRO A 163 -28.42 -4.23 -10.44
C PRO A 163 -27.68 -3.37 -11.46
N GLU A 164 -28.41 -2.72 -12.35
CA GLU A 164 -27.85 -1.85 -13.40
C GLU A 164 -27.06 -0.66 -12.80
N VAL A 165 -27.26 -0.36 -11.54
CA VAL A 165 -26.63 0.76 -10.83
C VAL A 165 -25.76 0.21 -9.73
N ILE A 166 -24.43 0.38 -9.86
CA ILE A 166 -23.52 0.22 -8.76
C ILE A 166 -23.82 1.33 -7.73
N ASP A 167 -23.92 0.96 -6.46
CA ASP A 167 -24.01 1.94 -5.39
C ASP A 167 -22.87 2.98 -5.58
N PRO A 168 -23.19 4.28 -5.72
CA PRO A 168 -22.19 5.31 -5.98
C PRO A 168 -21.17 5.46 -4.83
N THR A 169 -21.46 4.86 -3.67
CA THR A 169 -20.52 4.79 -2.55
C THR A 169 -19.53 3.62 -2.65
N THR A 170 -19.75 2.67 -3.56
CA THR A 170 -18.84 1.55 -3.77
C THR A 170 -17.55 2.05 -4.42
N PRO A 171 -16.37 1.83 -3.81
CA PRO A 171 -15.10 2.21 -4.40
C PRO A 171 -14.90 1.56 -5.77
N GLN A 172 -14.43 2.34 -6.74
CA GLN A 172 -14.21 1.89 -8.11
C GLN A 172 -12.74 2.10 -8.49
N ALA A 173 -12.05 1.01 -8.82
CA ALA A 173 -10.73 1.10 -9.39
C ALA A 173 -10.81 1.39 -10.90
N ASP A 174 -9.89 2.17 -11.43
CA ASP A 174 -9.78 2.40 -12.86
C ASP A 174 -9.14 1.20 -13.57
N HIS A 175 -8.16 0.55 -12.90
CA HIS A 175 -7.60 -0.72 -13.36
C HIS A 175 -7.38 -1.69 -12.19
N ILE A 176 -7.60 -2.98 -12.46
CA ILE A 176 -7.29 -4.10 -11.58
C ILE A 176 -6.34 -5.03 -12.33
N ILE A 177 -5.12 -5.20 -11.84
CA ILE A 177 -4.10 -6.03 -12.49
C ILE A 177 -3.74 -7.18 -11.56
N HIS A 178 -4.17 -8.39 -11.88
CA HIS A 178 -3.89 -9.58 -11.09
C HIS A 178 -2.47 -10.08 -11.33
N VAL A 179 -1.68 -10.26 -10.28
CA VAL A 179 -0.32 -10.78 -10.38
C VAL A 179 -0.37 -12.33 -10.32
N ARG A 180 0.05 -12.97 -11.40
CA ARG A 180 0.21 -14.43 -11.44
C ARG A 180 1.57 -14.81 -10.84
N GLY A 181 1.53 -15.66 -9.83
CA GLY A 181 2.68 -15.98 -8.99
C GLY A 181 2.69 -15.21 -7.66
N ARG A 182 3.29 -15.79 -6.63
CA ARG A 182 3.33 -15.18 -5.29
C ARG A 182 4.46 -14.17 -5.19
N ILE A 183 4.16 -13.01 -4.64
CA ILE A 183 5.18 -12.03 -4.27
C ILE A 183 5.84 -12.48 -2.97
N GLY A 184 7.17 -12.50 -2.95
CA GLY A 184 7.94 -12.69 -1.73
C GLY A 184 8.10 -11.36 -1.03
N TYR A 185 7.18 -11.03 -0.12
CA TYR A 185 7.31 -9.84 0.71
C TYR A 185 8.45 -9.99 1.69
N GLU A 186 9.06 -8.89 2.07
CA GLU A 186 10.18 -8.85 3.00
C GLU A 186 9.69 -8.70 4.43
N VAL A 187 10.45 -9.28 5.37
CA VAL A 187 10.20 -9.04 6.79
C VAL A 187 10.60 -7.62 7.18
N PRO A 188 9.97 -7.04 8.21
CA PRO A 188 10.37 -5.73 8.72
C PRO A 188 11.83 -5.72 9.19
N VAL A 189 12.51 -4.58 9.11
CA VAL A 189 13.92 -4.44 9.53
C VAL A 189 14.14 -4.73 11.01
N TRP A 190 13.13 -4.48 11.83
CA TRP A 190 13.14 -4.75 13.27
C TRP A 190 12.88 -6.22 13.62
N TYR A 191 12.41 -7.04 12.67
CA TYR A 191 12.08 -8.43 12.94
C TYR A 191 13.33 -9.25 13.30
N ARG A 192 13.28 -9.90 14.46
CA ARG A 192 14.32 -10.79 14.95
C ARG A 192 13.69 -12.14 15.24
N PRO A 193 13.91 -13.18 14.41
CA PRO A 193 13.29 -14.48 14.61
C PRO A 193 13.65 -15.07 15.95
N ALA A 194 12.70 -15.72 16.62
CA ALA A 194 12.97 -16.51 17.81
C ALA A 194 13.85 -17.71 17.45
N PRO A 195 14.61 -18.27 18.42
CA PRO A 195 15.43 -19.45 18.17
C PRO A 195 14.63 -20.59 17.52
N GLY A 196 15.12 -21.12 16.40
CA GLY A 196 14.45 -22.17 15.63
C GLY A 196 13.34 -21.70 14.70
N VAL A 197 12.95 -20.42 14.72
CA VAL A 197 11.99 -19.84 13.78
C VAL A 197 12.72 -19.37 12.54
N LYS A 198 12.33 -19.90 11.36
CA LYS A 198 12.84 -19.42 10.07
C LYS A 198 11.95 -18.29 9.58
N PRO A 199 12.51 -17.15 9.12
CA PRO A 199 11.73 -16.10 8.49
C PRO A 199 10.93 -16.66 7.31
N PRO A 200 9.68 -16.26 7.13
CA PRO A 200 8.90 -16.67 5.97
C PRO A 200 9.49 -16.07 4.68
N THR A 201 9.46 -16.86 3.60
CA THR A 201 10.10 -16.49 2.32
C THR A 201 9.14 -16.01 1.25
N ALA A 202 7.84 -16.09 1.50
CA ALA A 202 6.81 -15.66 0.56
C ALA A 202 5.48 -15.40 1.27
N ALA A 203 4.67 -14.49 0.71
CA ALA A 203 3.31 -14.27 1.14
C ALA A 203 2.43 -15.52 0.92
N ALA A 204 1.49 -15.76 1.82
CA ALA A 204 0.55 -16.89 1.72
C ALA A 204 -0.57 -16.64 0.69
N PHE A 205 -0.73 -15.41 0.18
CA PHE A 205 -1.82 -14.96 -0.69
C PHE A 205 -1.30 -14.44 -2.04
N GLY A 206 -2.19 -14.37 -3.03
CA GLY A 206 -1.93 -13.70 -4.29
C GLY A 206 -1.96 -12.18 -4.12
N ALA A 207 -1.24 -11.47 -4.98
CA ALA A 207 -1.24 -10.02 -5.02
C ALA A 207 -2.03 -9.49 -6.22
N THR A 208 -2.59 -8.29 -6.06
CA THR A 208 -3.26 -7.53 -7.11
C THR A 208 -2.78 -6.09 -7.04
N ILE A 209 -2.58 -5.48 -8.20
CA ILE A 209 -2.30 -4.06 -8.33
C ILE A 209 -3.63 -3.37 -8.64
N LEU A 210 -4.03 -2.40 -7.81
CA LEU A 210 -5.19 -1.55 -8.06
C LEU A 210 -4.70 -0.17 -8.47
N VAL A 211 -5.37 0.44 -9.43
CA VAL A 211 -5.09 1.82 -9.87
C VAL A 211 -6.34 2.65 -9.70
N PHE A 212 -6.21 3.76 -9.00
CA PHE A 212 -7.21 4.80 -8.87
C PHE A 212 -6.68 6.06 -9.55
N ASP A 213 -7.06 6.27 -10.80
CA ASP A 213 -6.67 7.45 -11.58
C ASP A 213 -7.77 7.78 -12.60
N LYS A 214 -8.60 8.79 -12.31
CA LYS A 214 -9.72 9.20 -13.15
C LYS A 214 -9.29 9.68 -14.53
N ASP A 215 -8.04 10.12 -14.65
CA ASP A 215 -7.47 10.68 -15.88
C ASP A 215 -6.54 9.65 -16.58
N SER A 216 -6.64 8.37 -16.19
CA SER A 216 -5.84 7.30 -16.80
C SER A 216 -6.24 7.07 -18.25
N GLU A 217 -5.28 7.26 -19.15
CA GLU A 217 -5.40 6.96 -20.59
C GLU A 217 -4.73 5.61 -20.94
N TRP A 218 -4.59 4.72 -19.98
CA TRP A 218 -3.93 3.44 -20.23
C TRP A 218 -4.66 2.61 -21.28
N ALA A 219 -3.94 2.21 -22.31
CA ALA A 219 -4.45 1.37 -23.39
C ALA A 219 -4.60 -0.12 -23.01
N ILE A 220 -4.59 -0.44 -21.70
CA ILE A 220 -4.78 -1.82 -21.20
C ILE A 220 -6.23 -2.02 -20.75
N PRO A 221 -6.75 -3.25 -20.79
CA PRO A 221 -8.05 -3.55 -20.20
C PRO A 221 -8.13 -3.13 -18.75
N ARG A 222 -9.31 -2.70 -18.30
CA ARG A 222 -9.53 -2.30 -16.90
C ARG A 222 -9.27 -3.45 -15.92
N GLU A 223 -9.44 -4.69 -16.36
CA GLU A 223 -9.03 -5.88 -15.63
C GLU A 223 -8.06 -6.68 -16.49
N SER A 224 -6.91 -7.02 -15.95
CA SER A 224 -5.81 -7.66 -16.66
C SER A 224 -4.95 -8.53 -15.75
N TYR A 225 -4.00 -9.25 -16.33
CA TYR A 225 -3.06 -10.12 -15.62
C TYR A 225 -1.63 -9.78 -16.00
N ILE A 226 -0.73 -9.92 -15.03
CA ILE A 226 0.71 -9.77 -15.24
C ILE A 226 1.46 -10.91 -14.53
N GLU A 227 2.50 -11.43 -15.15
CA GLU A 227 3.35 -12.46 -14.53
C GLU A 227 4.30 -11.83 -13.52
N ARG A 228 4.41 -12.42 -12.32
CA ARG A 228 5.38 -12.00 -11.30
C ARG A 228 6.80 -11.96 -11.85
N ASP A 229 7.18 -12.98 -12.62
CA ASP A 229 8.55 -13.11 -13.13
C ASP A 229 8.85 -12.03 -14.18
N TYR A 230 7.85 -11.58 -14.93
CA TYR A 230 7.98 -10.43 -15.82
C TYR A 230 8.17 -9.13 -15.02
N LEU A 231 7.36 -8.88 -13.98
CA LEU A 231 7.56 -7.76 -13.06
C LEU A 231 8.97 -7.77 -12.48
N ARG A 232 9.43 -8.94 -12.06
CA ARG A 232 10.74 -9.13 -11.45
C ARG A 232 11.88 -8.84 -12.43
N SER A 233 11.77 -9.31 -13.67
CA SER A 233 12.77 -9.07 -14.72
C SER A 233 12.96 -7.58 -15.04
N ILE A 234 11.91 -6.77 -14.89
CA ILE A 234 11.97 -5.31 -15.05
C ILE A 234 12.52 -4.65 -13.77
N GLY A 235 11.99 -5.05 -12.63
CA GLY A 235 12.23 -4.32 -11.39
C GLY A 235 13.56 -4.61 -10.71
N GLU A 236 14.13 -5.83 -10.82
CA GLU A 236 15.42 -6.14 -10.19
C GLU A 236 16.58 -5.27 -10.72
N PRO A 237 16.76 -5.10 -12.04
CA PRO A 237 17.79 -4.21 -12.53
C PRO A 237 17.61 -2.75 -12.09
N LEU A 238 16.36 -2.26 -12.08
CA LEU A 238 16.05 -0.89 -11.69
C LEU A 238 16.31 -0.67 -10.19
N ALA A 239 15.96 -1.64 -9.35
CA ALA A 239 16.21 -1.57 -7.91
C ALA A 239 17.72 -1.57 -7.59
N LEU A 240 18.51 -2.37 -8.31
CA LEU A 240 19.96 -2.38 -8.19
C LEU A 240 20.58 -1.05 -8.63
N GLN A 241 20.16 -0.51 -9.76
CA GLN A 241 20.62 0.78 -10.24
C GLN A 241 20.32 1.90 -9.24
N HIS A 242 19.12 1.92 -8.68
CA HIS A 242 18.75 2.91 -7.66
C HIS A 242 19.63 2.80 -6.42
N LEU A 243 19.87 1.59 -5.93
CA LEU A 243 20.73 1.35 -4.77
C LEU A 243 22.18 1.80 -5.01
N GLU A 244 22.70 1.61 -6.22
CA GLU A 244 24.05 2.07 -6.58
C GLU A 244 24.11 3.61 -6.63
N GLN A 245 23.09 4.25 -7.18
CA GLN A 245 22.98 5.71 -7.20
C GLN A 245 22.91 6.30 -5.80
N GLU A 246 22.12 5.69 -4.91
CA GLU A 246 22.00 6.12 -3.51
C GLU A 246 23.34 6.00 -2.78
N LYS A 247 24.04 4.87 -2.95
CA LYS A 247 25.38 4.69 -2.36
C LYS A 247 26.40 5.70 -2.88
N ALA A 248 26.39 5.98 -4.18
CA ALA A 248 27.29 6.95 -4.78
C ALA A 248 26.99 8.37 -4.26
N TRP A 249 25.72 8.70 -4.10
CA TRP A 249 25.30 9.96 -3.53
C TRP A 249 25.77 10.12 -2.06
N ILE A 250 25.58 9.11 -1.21
CA ILE A 250 26.06 9.12 0.18
C ILE A 250 27.58 9.28 0.22
N ALA A 251 28.32 8.53 -0.59
CA ALA A 251 29.78 8.61 -0.62
C ALA A 251 30.30 10.01 -1.01
N SER A 252 29.58 10.72 -1.89
CA SER A 252 29.97 12.09 -2.28
C SER A 252 29.97 13.10 -1.11
N PHE A 253 29.14 12.89 -0.08
CA PHE A 253 29.15 13.73 1.12
C PHE A 253 30.26 13.36 2.11
N GLU A 254 30.69 12.10 2.13
CA GLU A 254 31.77 11.66 3.01
C GLU A 254 33.16 12.14 2.50
N GLU A 255 33.29 12.42 1.19
CA GLU A 255 34.53 12.99 0.61
C GLU A 255 34.65 14.51 0.80
N GLU A 256 33.55 15.20 1.13
CA GLU A 256 33.54 16.65 1.37
C GLU A 256 33.80 17.05 2.86
N LEU A 257 33.88 16.08 3.78
CA LEU A 257 34.13 16.25 5.22
C LEU A 257 35.56 15.90 5.59
#